data_8f89a387c04cd245e8b92468a34fc9d8
#
_entry.id   8f89a387c04cd245e8b92468a34fc9d8
#
_cell.length_a   1.000
_cell.length_b   1.000
_cell.length_c   1.000
_cell.angle_alpha   90.00
_cell.angle_beta   90.00
_cell.angle_gamma   90.00
#
_symmetry.space_group_name_H-M   'P 1'
#
loop_
_entity.id
_entity.type
_entity.pdbx_description
1 polymer ?
#
loop_
_entity_poly.entity_id
_entity_poly.type
_entity_poly.pdbx_seq_one_letter_code
_entity_poly.pdbx_strand_id
1 'polypeptide(L)'
;MRRPALVLLLAALAALNGCAYSAYGLYDDQRLMDTITDDKTLATSIKTALLDESFSGGWSIAVYSYYGNVFLVGEVPQDMRGKALAIAHRYRPRSVTPHWFSPAKSDTGNLYLATSLRTALIGAKGLSSTRIDTEINAGRVVLLGVVRDDAERRIAIRTARNTRGVTSVTSYLILPQRPGRAPADAARQDDASTRDLPPDPARPPARNAPQNQTGPTAAPDRPLHA
;
A
#
# COMPACT_ATOMS: atom_id res chain seq x y z
N MET A 1 -31.26 37.73 14.37
CA MET A 1 -30.02 37.31 15.04
C MET A 1 -29.92 35.79 15.36
N ARG A 2 -30.58 34.87 14.62
CA ARG A 2 -30.61 33.43 14.90
C ARG A 2 -29.84 32.56 13.90
N ARG A 3 -29.31 33.14 12.82
CA ARG A 3 -28.59 32.39 11.75
C ARG A 3 -27.16 31.92 12.09
N PRO A 4 -26.32 32.67 12.85
CA PRO A 4 -24.98 32.19 13.16
C PRO A 4 -24.97 31.01 14.14
N ALA A 5 -25.93 30.93 15.08
CA ALA A 5 -26.03 29.82 16.03
C ALA A 5 -26.38 28.49 15.33
N LEU A 6 -27.21 28.52 14.28
CA LEU A 6 -27.58 27.33 13.51
C LEU A 6 -26.41 26.81 12.69
N VAL A 7 -25.59 27.70 12.11
CA VAL A 7 -24.38 27.31 11.36
C VAL A 7 -23.34 26.67 12.29
N LEU A 8 -23.13 27.22 13.48
CA LEU A 8 -22.24 26.67 14.49
C LEU A 8 -22.72 25.30 15.00
N LEU A 9 -24.04 25.14 15.18
CA LEU A 9 -24.61 23.86 15.57
C LEU A 9 -24.43 22.79 14.50
N LEU A 10 -24.65 23.11 13.23
CA LEU A 10 -24.45 22.22 12.11
C LEU A 10 -22.97 21.84 11.92
N ALA A 11 -22.06 22.80 12.10
CA ALA A 11 -20.62 22.53 12.06
C ALA A 11 -20.17 21.61 13.22
N ALA A 12 -20.71 21.81 14.42
CA ALA A 12 -20.45 20.94 15.57
C ALA A 12 -21.00 19.52 15.36
N LEU A 13 -22.21 19.37 14.79
CA LEU A 13 -22.77 18.05 14.45
C LEU A 13 -21.94 17.33 13.38
N ALA A 14 -21.43 18.05 12.37
CA ALA A 14 -20.57 17.48 11.34
C ALA A 14 -19.22 17.00 11.91
N ALA A 15 -18.64 17.74 12.86
CA ALA A 15 -17.40 17.36 13.53
C ALA A 15 -17.56 16.10 14.39
N LEU A 16 -18.71 15.94 15.06
CA LEU A 16 -19.01 14.76 15.90
C LEU A 16 -19.11 13.46 15.08
N ASN A 17 -19.66 13.52 13.86
CA ASN A 17 -19.76 12.34 12.99
C ASN A 17 -18.39 11.87 12.47
N GLY A 18 -17.44 12.80 12.22
CA GLY A 18 -16.08 12.47 11.80
C GLY A 18 -15.28 11.72 12.89
N CYS A 19 -15.44 12.12 14.15
CA CYS A 19 -14.75 11.47 15.28
C CYS A 19 -15.27 10.05 15.56
N ALA A 20 -16.58 9.81 15.43
CA ALA A 20 -17.16 8.49 15.68
C ALA A 20 -16.70 7.45 14.64
N TYR A 21 -16.58 7.83 13.37
CA TYR A 21 -16.10 6.95 12.31
C TYR A 21 -14.62 6.57 12.49
N SER A 22 -13.78 7.53 12.89
CA SER A 22 -12.36 7.27 13.18
C SER A 22 -12.19 6.36 14.40
N ALA A 23 -13.01 6.54 15.45
CA ALA A 23 -12.98 5.70 16.65
C ALA A 23 -13.42 4.25 16.34
N TYR A 24 -14.45 4.07 15.50
CA TYR A 24 -14.89 2.73 15.10
C TYR A 24 -13.82 1.98 14.29
N GLY A 25 -13.10 2.66 13.40
CA GLY A 25 -12.00 2.08 12.65
C GLY A 25 -10.85 1.58 13.54
N LEU A 26 -10.54 2.31 14.61
CA LEU A 26 -9.54 1.90 15.61
C LEU A 26 -9.99 0.66 16.40
N TYR A 27 -11.27 0.57 16.77
CA TYR A 27 -11.81 -0.58 17.49
C TYR A 27 -11.82 -1.87 16.66
N ASP A 28 -12.05 -1.77 15.36
CA ASP A 28 -12.11 -2.90 14.43
C ASP A 28 -10.72 -3.35 13.95
N ASP A 29 -9.68 -2.55 14.17
CA ASP A 29 -8.31 -2.89 13.80
C ASP A 29 -7.73 -3.93 14.77
N GLN A 30 -7.30 -5.07 14.22
CA GLN A 30 -6.76 -6.19 15.00
C GLN A 30 -5.32 -5.96 15.51
N ARG A 31 -4.71 -4.83 15.18
CA ARG A 31 -3.43 -4.43 15.73
C ARG A 31 -3.60 -3.99 17.19
N LEU A 32 -2.57 -4.19 17.99
CA LEU A 32 -2.52 -3.58 19.33
C LEU A 32 -2.53 -2.05 19.21
N MET A 33 -3.18 -1.37 20.15
CA MET A 33 -3.28 0.10 20.15
C MET A 33 -1.92 0.77 20.07
N ASP A 34 -0.90 0.24 20.76
CA ASP A 34 0.45 0.74 20.69
C ASP A 34 1.02 0.68 19.28
N THR A 35 0.84 -0.46 18.59
CA THR A 35 1.25 -0.63 17.18
C THR A 35 0.55 0.37 16.25
N ILE A 36 -0.75 0.62 16.45
CA ILE A 36 -1.49 1.60 15.66
C ILE A 36 -0.95 3.01 15.90
N THR A 37 -0.67 3.34 17.16
CA THR A 37 -0.13 4.65 17.56
C THR A 37 1.26 4.87 16.97
N ASP A 38 2.14 3.86 17.06
CA ASP A 38 3.49 3.89 16.48
C ASP A 38 3.44 4.07 14.96
N ASP A 39 2.59 3.31 14.27
CA ASP A 39 2.38 3.42 12.82
C ASP A 39 1.88 4.80 12.41
N LYS A 40 0.89 5.35 13.14
CA LYS A 40 0.37 6.70 12.87
C LYS A 40 1.41 7.78 13.11
N THR A 41 2.18 7.66 14.19
CA THR A 41 3.28 8.58 14.51
C THR A 41 4.36 8.53 13.44
N LEU A 42 4.76 7.34 13.02
CA LEU A 42 5.75 7.15 11.95
C LEU A 42 5.28 7.76 10.63
N ALA A 43 4.06 7.45 10.20
CA ALA A 43 3.49 7.99 8.96
C ALA A 43 3.37 9.52 9.00
N THR A 44 2.91 10.09 10.12
CA THR A 44 2.78 11.55 10.31
C THR A 44 4.14 12.23 10.28
N SER A 45 5.14 11.68 10.98
CA SER A 45 6.50 12.24 11.01
C SER A 45 7.13 12.28 9.62
N ILE A 46 7.01 11.19 8.86
CA ILE A 46 7.47 11.14 7.47
C ILE A 46 6.72 12.15 6.61
N LYS A 47 5.39 12.22 6.75
CA LYS A 47 4.56 13.17 5.98
C LYS A 47 4.97 14.62 6.26
N THR A 48 5.18 14.99 7.51
CA THR A 48 5.66 16.33 7.88
C THR A 48 7.01 16.63 7.23
N ALA A 49 7.97 15.73 7.32
CA ALA A 49 9.29 15.92 6.72
C ALA A 49 9.25 16.02 5.17
N LEU A 50 8.31 15.33 4.53
CA LEU A 50 8.08 15.47 3.09
C LEU A 50 7.50 16.84 2.72
N LEU A 51 6.61 17.38 3.55
CA LEU A 51 6.04 18.73 3.37
C LEU A 51 7.10 19.82 3.60
N ASP A 52 7.99 19.62 4.57
CA ASP A 52 9.11 20.53 4.86
C ASP A 52 10.13 20.55 3.72
N GLU A 53 10.40 19.41 3.08
CA GLU A 53 11.31 19.34 1.91
C GLU A 53 10.70 20.02 0.69
N SER A 54 9.43 19.79 0.42
CA SER A 54 8.69 20.40 -0.68
C SER A 54 7.20 20.35 -0.39
N PHE A 55 6.56 21.49 -0.24
CA PHE A 55 5.12 21.54 0.07
C PHE A 55 4.29 20.86 -1.03
N SER A 56 4.50 21.19 -2.30
CA SER A 56 3.74 20.61 -3.40
C SER A 56 4.05 19.13 -3.62
N GLY A 57 5.33 18.74 -3.59
CA GLY A 57 5.78 17.36 -3.74
C GLY A 57 5.33 16.50 -2.55
N GLY A 58 5.52 17.01 -1.33
CA GLY A 58 5.10 16.31 -0.12
C GLY A 58 3.58 16.17 -0.01
N TRP A 59 2.81 17.17 -0.47
CA TRP A 59 1.35 17.08 -0.52
C TRP A 59 0.87 15.94 -1.42
N SER A 60 1.54 15.75 -2.56
CA SER A 60 1.19 14.72 -3.56
C SER A 60 1.56 13.29 -3.16
N ILE A 61 2.19 13.09 -1.99
CA ILE A 61 2.56 11.76 -1.48
C ILE A 61 1.70 11.42 -0.27
N ALA A 62 0.86 10.41 -0.39
CA ALA A 62 0.22 9.78 0.75
C ALA A 62 1.20 8.84 1.45
N VAL A 63 1.19 8.85 2.79
CA VAL A 63 2.09 8.05 3.63
C VAL A 63 1.24 7.18 4.54
N TYR A 64 1.45 5.88 4.47
CA TYR A 64 0.80 4.89 5.32
C TYR A 64 1.85 4.05 6.04
N SER A 65 1.54 3.59 7.24
CA SER A 65 2.34 2.62 7.98
C SER A 65 1.47 1.53 8.58
N TYR A 66 1.92 0.29 8.42
CA TYR A 66 1.29 -0.88 9.04
C TYR A 66 2.38 -1.83 9.55
N TYR A 67 2.45 -2.02 10.86
CA TYR A 67 3.50 -2.79 11.55
C TYR A 67 4.93 -2.29 11.23
N GLY A 68 5.09 -0.97 11.09
CA GLY A 68 6.35 -0.33 10.73
C GLY A 68 6.73 -0.44 9.25
N ASN A 69 5.92 -1.06 8.41
CA ASN A 69 6.11 -1.05 6.96
C ASN A 69 5.45 0.21 6.39
N VAL A 70 6.25 1.04 5.78
CA VAL A 70 5.82 2.34 5.22
C VAL A 70 5.52 2.19 3.73
N PHE A 71 4.40 2.77 3.31
CA PHE A 71 3.97 2.86 1.92
C PHE A 71 3.90 4.33 1.53
N LEU A 72 4.58 4.69 0.43
CA LEU A 72 4.56 6.01 -0.17
C LEU A 72 3.80 5.93 -1.48
N VAL A 73 2.62 6.53 -1.55
CA VAL A 73 1.76 6.43 -2.74
C VAL A 73 1.51 7.83 -3.29
N GLY A 74 1.73 8.04 -4.59
CA GLY A 74 1.45 9.34 -5.19
C GLY A 74 1.91 9.50 -6.63
N GLU A 75 1.53 10.61 -7.21
CA GLU A 75 2.02 11.07 -8.51
C GLU A 75 2.98 12.24 -8.29
N VAL A 76 4.28 11.98 -8.43
CA VAL A 76 5.32 12.96 -8.15
C VAL A 76 6.39 12.96 -9.23
N PRO A 77 7.08 14.11 -9.45
CA PRO A 77 8.22 14.21 -10.32
C PRO A 77 9.36 13.25 -9.92
N GLN A 78 10.19 12.88 -10.90
CA GLN A 78 11.24 11.88 -10.71
C GLN A 78 12.26 12.28 -9.63
N ASP A 79 12.62 13.56 -9.57
CA ASP A 79 13.55 14.12 -8.58
C ASP A 79 13.02 14.01 -7.14
N MET A 80 11.70 14.17 -6.96
CA MET A 80 11.08 14.05 -5.65
C MET A 80 10.99 12.59 -5.16
N ARG A 81 10.97 11.60 -6.06
CA ARG A 81 10.89 10.18 -5.70
C ARG A 81 12.08 9.72 -4.87
N GLY A 82 13.29 10.07 -5.30
CA GLY A 82 14.53 9.78 -4.58
C GLY A 82 14.59 10.47 -3.21
N LYS A 83 14.22 11.72 -3.14
CA LYS A 83 14.15 12.49 -1.90
C LYS A 83 13.14 11.89 -0.93
N ALA A 84 11.96 11.53 -1.40
CA ALA A 84 10.93 10.93 -0.57
C ALA A 84 11.38 9.60 0.07
N LEU A 85 12.05 8.75 -0.68
CA LEU A 85 12.63 7.51 -0.16
C LEU A 85 13.71 7.79 0.89
N ALA A 86 14.63 8.72 0.61
CA ALA A 86 15.69 9.10 1.55
C ALA A 86 15.11 9.68 2.85
N ILE A 87 14.05 10.50 2.76
CA ILE A 87 13.35 11.04 3.92
C ILE A 87 12.72 9.90 4.73
N ALA A 88 11.97 9.01 4.09
CA ALA A 88 11.31 7.91 4.79
C ALA A 88 12.31 7.02 5.53
N HIS A 89 13.45 6.69 4.92
CA HIS A 89 14.49 5.85 5.54
C HIS A 89 15.14 6.48 6.77
N ARG A 90 15.17 7.82 6.90
CA ARG A 90 15.69 8.49 8.12
C ARG A 90 14.92 8.12 9.39
N TYR A 91 13.65 7.77 9.26
CA TYR A 91 12.79 7.34 10.38
C TYR A 91 12.90 5.85 10.72
N ARG A 92 13.82 5.12 10.07
CA ARG A 92 14.11 3.70 10.33
C ARG A 92 12.88 2.80 10.32
N PRO A 93 12.00 2.91 9.29
CA PRO A 93 10.89 1.97 9.15
C PRO A 93 11.42 0.55 8.94
N ARG A 94 10.57 -0.45 9.17
CA ARG A 94 10.88 -1.85 8.86
C ARG A 94 11.12 -2.06 7.36
N SER A 95 10.30 -1.42 6.54
CA SER A 95 10.44 -1.38 5.07
C SER A 95 9.84 -0.10 4.52
N VAL A 96 10.26 0.30 3.30
CA VAL A 96 9.64 1.37 2.52
C VAL A 96 9.26 0.82 1.16
N THR A 97 7.97 0.85 0.86
CA THR A 97 7.42 0.41 -0.44
C THR A 97 6.84 1.62 -1.17
N PRO A 98 7.47 2.11 -2.22
CA PRO A 98 6.91 3.18 -3.02
C PRO A 98 5.93 2.65 -4.08
N HIS A 99 4.85 3.38 -4.31
CA HIS A 99 3.95 3.21 -5.43
C HIS A 99 3.75 4.56 -6.13
N TRP A 100 4.47 4.75 -7.23
CA TRP A 100 4.42 6.00 -7.99
C TRP A 100 3.49 5.86 -9.18
N PHE A 101 2.43 6.65 -9.19
CA PHE A 101 1.58 6.76 -10.36
C PHE A 101 2.31 7.49 -11.49
N SER A 102 2.16 7.00 -12.70
CA SER A 102 2.52 7.78 -13.90
C SER A 102 1.44 8.81 -14.18
N PRO A 103 1.77 10.00 -14.71
CA PRO A 103 0.76 10.97 -15.12
C PRO A 103 -0.26 10.35 -16.06
N ALA A 104 -1.54 10.49 -15.76
CA ALA A 104 -2.62 10.00 -16.60
C ALA A 104 -3.87 10.87 -16.43
N LYS A 105 -4.64 11.00 -17.52
CA LYS A 105 -5.97 11.59 -17.49
C LYS A 105 -7.00 10.47 -17.32
N SER A 106 -8.09 10.78 -16.65
CA SER A 106 -9.22 9.87 -16.48
C SER A 106 -10.49 10.54 -16.99
N ASP A 107 -11.32 9.76 -17.66
CA ASP A 107 -12.67 10.18 -18.05
C ASP A 107 -13.60 10.26 -16.83
N THR A 108 -13.28 9.48 -15.78
CA THR A 108 -14.01 9.48 -14.51
C THR A 108 -13.22 10.29 -13.49
N GLY A 109 -13.82 11.32 -12.91
CA GLY A 109 -13.17 12.11 -11.86
C GLY A 109 -12.77 11.26 -10.66
N ASN A 110 -11.54 11.44 -10.16
CA ASN A 110 -11.03 10.67 -9.02
C ASN A 110 -11.94 10.75 -7.79
N LEU A 111 -12.58 11.89 -7.53
CA LEU A 111 -13.50 12.06 -6.40
C LEU A 111 -14.75 11.19 -6.54
N TYR A 112 -15.35 11.15 -7.75
CA TYR A 112 -16.50 10.29 -8.01
C TYR A 112 -16.13 8.82 -7.84
N LEU A 113 -15.00 8.41 -8.38
CA LEU A 113 -14.52 7.04 -8.25
C LEU A 113 -14.21 6.68 -6.78
N ALA A 114 -13.59 7.60 -6.02
CA ALA A 114 -13.31 7.41 -4.60
C ALA A 114 -14.60 7.17 -3.81
N THR A 115 -15.64 7.96 -4.05
CA THR A 115 -16.95 7.81 -3.40
C THR A 115 -17.61 6.49 -3.77
N SER A 116 -17.61 6.14 -5.07
CA SER A 116 -18.19 4.89 -5.57
C SER A 116 -17.48 3.66 -5.00
N LEU A 117 -16.16 3.67 -5.02
CA LEU A 117 -15.33 2.61 -4.45
C LEU A 117 -15.57 2.47 -2.94
N ARG A 118 -15.57 3.58 -2.20
CA ARG A 118 -15.83 3.57 -0.76
C ARG A 118 -17.18 2.96 -0.43
N THR A 119 -18.23 3.37 -1.16
CA THR A 119 -19.58 2.81 -1.01
C THR A 119 -19.60 1.30 -1.30
N ALA A 120 -18.94 0.87 -2.37
CA ALA A 120 -18.85 -0.55 -2.71
C ALA A 120 -18.13 -1.37 -1.64
N LEU A 121 -17.02 -0.86 -1.09
CA LEU A 121 -16.28 -1.53 -0.02
C LEU A 121 -17.09 -1.61 1.27
N ILE A 122 -17.82 -0.55 1.64
CA ILE A 122 -18.71 -0.55 2.81
C ILE A 122 -19.83 -1.58 2.65
N GLY A 123 -20.42 -1.70 1.45
CA GLY A 123 -21.48 -2.64 1.16
C GLY A 123 -21.05 -4.10 0.98
N ALA A 124 -19.75 -4.36 0.90
CA ALA A 124 -19.24 -5.72 0.65
C ALA A 124 -19.36 -6.62 1.89
N LYS A 125 -20.18 -7.67 1.78
CA LYS A 125 -20.34 -8.63 2.88
C LYS A 125 -19.03 -9.35 3.20
N GLY A 126 -18.68 -9.44 4.47
CA GLY A 126 -17.47 -10.09 4.96
C GLY A 126 -16.22 -9.24 4.85
N LEU A 127 -16.35 -7.94 4.57
CA LEU A 127 -15.27 -6.97 4.50
C LEU A 127 -15.41 -5.92 5.60
N SER A 128 -14.36 -5.66 6.35
CA SER A 128 -14.26 -4.50 7.21
C SER A 128 -13.57 -3.35 6.49
N SER A 129 -14.38 -2.52 5.85
CA SER A 129 -13.90 -1.41 5.01
C SER A 129 -13.19 -0.31 5.79
N THR A 130 -13.37 -0.23 7.11
CA THR A 130 -12.72 0.75 8.00
C THR A 130 -11.22 0.56 8.13
N ARG A 131 -10.74 -0.65 7.86
CA ARG A 131 -9.33 -1.04 7.90
C ARG A 131 -8.62 -0.94 6.55
N ILE A 132 -9.35 -0.49 5.52
CA ILE A 132 -8.83 -0.40 4.15
C ILE A 132 -8.72 1.07 3.75
N ASP A 133 -7.50 1.49 3.51
CA ASP A 133 -7.18 2.77 2.90
C ASP A 133 -7.10 2.60 1.38
N THR A 134 -7.49 3.64 0.64
CA THR A 134 -7.52 3.61 -0.83
C THR A 134 -6.90 4.86 -1.41
N GLU A 135 -6.00 4.68 -2.38
CA GLU A 135 -5.48 5.75 -3.21
C GLU A 135 -5.91 5.56 -4.65
N ILE A 136 -6.30 6.65 -5.31
CA ILE A 136 -6.86 6.60 -6.66
C ILE A 136 -6.20 7.65 -7.55
N ASN A 137 -5.75 7.18 -8.69
CA ASN A 137 -5.23 8.06 -9.73
C ASN A 137 -5.67 7.56 -11.11
N ALA A 138 -6.50 8.33 -11.80
CA ALA A 138 -6.98 8.06 -13.15
C ALA A 138 -7.51 6.62 -13.35
N GLY A 139 -8.40 6.16 -12.46
CA GLY A 139 -8.97 4.81 -12.53
C GLY A 139 -8.10 3.71 -11.92
N ARG A 140 -6.84 3.99 -11.62
CA ARG A 140 -5.92 3.06 -10.95
C ARG A 140 -6.11 3.17 -9.45
N VAL A 141 -6.37 2.05 -8.81
CA VAL A 141 -6.66 1.95 -7.37
C VAL A 141 -5.52 1.23 -6.67
N VAL A 142 -5.08 1.78 -5.55
CA VAL A 142 -4.19 1.11 -4.60
C VAL A 142 -4.98 0.85 -3.32
N LEU A 143 -5.01 -0.40 -2.89
CA LEU A 143 -5.60 -0.83 -1.62
C LEU A 143 -4.48 -1.06 -0.61
N LEU A 144 -4.61 -0.43 0.55
CA LEU A 144 -3.67 -0.57 1.67
C LEU A 144 -4.44 -0.90 2.95
N GLY A 145 -3.77 -1.48 3.92
CA GLY A 145 -4.40 -1.77 5.21
C GLY A 145 -4.11 -3.16 5.74
N VAL A 146 -4.77 -3.48 6.86
CA VAL A 146 -4.68 -4.80 7.50
C VAL A 146 -6.02 -5.50 7.39
N VAL A 147 -6.05 -6.63 6.72
CA VAL A 147 -7.25 -7.48 6.57
C VAL A 147 -7.10 -8.72 7.45
N ARG A 148 -8.22 -9.26 7.92
CA ARG A 148 -8.26 -10.38 8.86
C ARG A 148 -7.65 -11.67 8.28
N ASP A 149 -7.94 -11.96 7.02
CA ASP A 149 -7.57 -13.18 6.34
C ASP A 149 -7.53 -13.00 4.80
N ASP A 150 -7.09 -14.03 4.09
CA ASP A 150 -7.03 -14.01 2.62
C ASP A 150 -8.43 -13.99 1.97
N ALA A 151 -9.47 -14.44 2.63
CA ALA A 151 -10.84 -14.35 2.11
C ALA A 151 -11.27 -12.88 2.07
N GLU A 152 -11.03 -12.13 3.13
CA GLU A 152 -11.29 -10.70 3.20
C GLU A 152 -10.46 -9.92 2.17
N ARG A 153 -9.16 -10.27 2.02
CA ARG A 153 -8.29 -9.69 0.98
C ARG A 153 -8.88 -9.88 -0.43
N ARG A 154 -9.31 -11.10 -0.76
CA ARG A 154 -9.94 -11.38 -2.06
C ARG A 154 -11.26 -10.64 -2.27
N ILE A 155 -12.08 -10.46 -1.21
CA ILE A 155 -13.31 -9.67 -1.28
C ILE A 155 -12.97 -8.22 -1.62
N ALA A 156 -12.01 -7.61 -0.92
CA ALA A 156 -11.60 -6.22 -1.16
C ALA A 156 -11.14 -6.00 -2.61
N ILE A 157 -10.22 -6.84 -3.09
CA ILE A 157 -9.68 -6.75 -4.45
C ILE A 157 -10.78 -6.93 -5.50
N ARG A 158 -11.65 -7.93 -5.35
CA ARG A 158 -12.76 -8.18 -6.28
C ARG A 158 -13.77 -7.03 -6.27
N THR A 159 -14.13 -6.51 -5.11
CA THR A 159 -15.03 -5.36 -4.98
C THR A 159 -14.44 -4.13 -5.68
N ALA A 160 -13.16 -3.85 -5.46
CA ALA A 160 -12.50 -2.75 -6.13
C ALA A 160 -12.47 -2.92 -7.66
N ARG A 161 -12.10 -4.10 -8.17
CA ARG A 161 -12.06 -4.39 -9.61
C ARG A 161 -13.43 -4.25 -10.28
N ASN A 162 -14.51 -4.59 -9.57
CA ASN A 162 -15.88 -4.53 -10.10
C ASN A 162 -16.50 -3.12 -9.97
N THR A 163 -15.81 -2.16 -9.34
CA THR A 163 -16.31 -0.80 -9.24
C THR A 163 -16.16 -0.08 -10.58
N ARG A 164 -17.26 0.50 -11.08
CA ARG A 164 -17.28 1.20 -12.37
C ARG A 164 -16.25 2.36 -12.36
N GLY A 165 -15.41 2.41 -13.40
CA GLY A 165 -14.36 3.41 -13.56
C GLY A 165 -13.00 2.96 -13.01
N VAL A 166 -12.90 1.79 -12.38
CA VAL A 166 -11.62 1.18 -12.01
C VAL A 166 -11.01 0.51 -13.23
N THR A 167 -9.77 0.87 -13.55
CA THR A 167 -8.99 0.30 -14.66
C THR A 167 -7.97 -0.72 -14.19
N SER A 168 -7.41 -0.52 -12.99
CA SER A 168 -6.49 -1.47 -12.37
C SER A 168 -6.54 -1.38 -10.84
N VAL A 169 -6.17 -2.49 -10.18
CA VAL A 169 -6.10 -2.57 -8.72
C VAL A 169 -4.75 -3.16 -8.32
N THR A 170 -3.99 -2.42 -7.54
CA THR A 170 -2.79 -2.90 -6.84
C THR A 170 -3.13 -3.06 -5.36
N SER A 171 -2.73 -4.17 -4.74
CA SER A 171 -3.06 -4.46 -3.35
C SER A 171 -1.80 -4.60 -2.50
N TYR A 172 -1.71 -3.79 -1.47
CA TYR A 172 -0.75 -3.87 -0.37
C TYR A 172 -1.46 -4.24 0.95
N LEU A 173 -2.58 -4.94 0.86
CA LEU A 173 -3.30 -5.45 2.02
C LEU A 173 -2.48 -6.55 2.68
N ILE A 174 -2.20 -6.40 3.97
CA ILE A 174 -1.42 -7.36 4.76
C ILE A 174 -2.29 -8.09 5.78
N LEU A 175 -1.85 -9.27 6.18
CA LEU A 175 -2.48 -10.04 7.25
C LEU A 175 -1.95 -9.60 8.62
N PRO A 176 -2.71 -9.84 9.72
CA PRO A 176 -2.26 -9.52 11.05
C PRO A 176 -0.96 -10.25 11.38
N GLN A 177 0.03 -9.50 11.85
CA GLN A 177 1.29 -10.08 12.30
C GLN A 177 1.14 -10.53 13.74
N ARG A 178 1.43 -11.81 14.03
CA ARG A 178 1.49 -12.29 15.41
C ARG A 178 2.72 -11.73 16.11
N PRO A 179 2.60 -11.25 17.37
CA PRO A 179 3.76 -10.86 18.14
C PRO A 179 4.78 -12.03 18.19
N GLY A 180 6.02 -11.79 17.77
CA GLY A 180 7.11 -12.77 17.84
C GLY A 180 7.44 -13.56 16.57
N ARG A 181 6.74 -13.39 15.46
CA ARG A 181 7.11 -14.05 14.19
C ARG A 181 7.94 -13.11 13.31
N ALA A 182 9.18 -13.49 13.03
CA ALA A 182 10.11 -12.75 12.18
C ALA A 182 9.61 -12.67 10.72
N PRO A 183 10.05 -11.67 9.92
CA PRO A 183 9.47 -11.32 8.61
C PRO A 183 9.73 -12.30 7.46
N ALA A 184 10.19 -13.53 7.72
CA ALA A 184 10.48 -14.52 6.67
C ALA A 184 9.28 -14.92 5.79
N ASP A 185 8.05 -14.68 6.25
CA ASP A 185 6.84 -15.07 5.51
C ASP A 185 6.25 -13.91 4.67
N ALA A 186 6.66 -12.65 4.89
CA ALA A 186 6.20 -11.51 4.10
C ALA A 186 6.72 -11.56 2.66
N ALA A 187 7.97 -11.97 2.47
CA ALA A 187 8.59 -12.10 1.13
C ALA A 187 7.98 -13.21 0.27
N ARG A 188 7.34 -14.22 0.88
CA ARG A 188 6.64 -15.30 0.15
C ARG A 188 5.23 -14.92 -0.27
N GLN A 189 4.62 -13.93 0.38
CA GLN A 189 3.25 -13.49 0.06
C GLN A 189 3.21 -12.61 -1.20
N ASP A 190 4.27 -11.85 -1.48
CA ASP A 190 4.37 -11.01 -2.67
C ASP A 190 4.49 -11.87 -3.95
N ASP A 191 5.15 -13.04 -3.87
CA ASP A 191 5.32 -13.95 -5.00
C ASP A 191 4.02 -14.69 -5.37
N ALA A 192 3.15 -14.98 -4.41
CA ALA A 192 1.85 -15.59 -4.66
C ALA A 192 0.84 -14.61 -5.27
N SER A 193 0.90 -13.33 -4.91
CA SER A 193 0.01 -12.29 -5.46
C SER A 193 0.34 -11.93 -6.92
N THR A 194 1.58 -12.17 -7.34
CA THR A 194 2.05 -11.87 -8.71
C THR A 194 1.73 -13.00 -9.69
N ARG A 195 1.49 -14.23 -9.21
CA ARG A 195 1.23 -15.41 -10.06
C ARG A 195 -0.16 -15.45 -10.70
N ASP A 196 -1.13 -14.70 -10.16
CA ASP A 196 -2.50 -14.65 -10.70
C ASP A 196 -2.74 -13.47 -11.67
N LEU A 197 -1.68 -12.74 -12.07
CA LEU A 197 -1.77 -11.73 -13.12
C LEU A 197 -1.64 -12.41 -14.49
N PRO A 198 -2.52 -12.13 -15.46
CA PRO A 198 -2.32 -12.58 -16.83
C PRO A 198 -0.99 -11.99 -17.35
N PRO A 199 -0.24 -12.73 -18.20
CA PRO A 199 1.06 -12.30 -18.68
C PRO A 199 0.99 -10.94 -19.36
N ASP A 200 1.86 -10.03 -18.95
CA ASP A 200 2.04 -8.71 -19.56
C ASP A 200 2.53 -8.91 -21.01
N PRO A 201 1.76 -8.50 -22.03
CA PRO A 201 2.14 -8.68 -23.43
C PRO A 201 3.38 -7.86 -23.84
N ALA A 202 3.89 -6.99 -22.98
CA ALA A 202 5.07 -6.15 -23.23
C ALA A 202 6.38 -6.71 -22.65
N ARG A 203 6.37 -7.90 -22.00
CA ARG A 203 7.58 -8.48 -21.41
C ARG A 203 8.31 -9.36 -22.42
N PRO A 204 9.55 -9.04 -22.82
CA PRO A 204 10.34 -9.92 -23.69
C PRO A 204 10.64 -11.25 -22.98
N PRO A 205 10.73 -12.39 -23.71
CA PRO A 205 10.98 -13.70 -23.10
C PRO A 205 12.32 -13.71 -22.39
N ALA A 206 12.31 -14.30 -21.19
CA ALA A 206 13.52 -14.50 -20.39
C ALA A 206 14.56 -15.30 -21.19
N ARG A 207 15.73 -14.71 -21.44
CA ARG A 207 16.86 -15.43 -22.01
C ARG A 207 17.27 -16.56 -21.07
N ASN A 208 17.20 -17.79 -21.55
CA ASN A 208 17.71 -18.95 -20.87
C ASN A 208 19.19 -18.74 -20.52
N ALA A 209 19.51 -18.75 -19.23
CA ALA A 209 20.88 -18.78 -18.76
C ALA A 209 21.53 -20.12 -19.22
N PRO A 210 22.80 -20.14 -19.66
CA PRO A 210 23.45 -21.33 -20.09
C PRO A 210 23.61 -22.30 -18.91
N GLN A 211 23.14 -23.54 -19.08
CA GLN A 211 23.38 -24.64 -18.15
C GLN A 211 24.86 -25.00 -18.19
N ASN A 212 25.54 -24.72 -17.10
CA ASN A 212 26.95 -25.11 -16.91
C ASN A 212 27.02 -26.62 -16.67
N GLN A 213 27.32 -27.39 -17.73
CA GLN A 213 27.66 -28.81 -17.65
C GLN A 213 29.09 -28.91 -17.14
N THR A 214 29.29 -29.15 -15.86
CA THR A 214 30.57 -29.63 -15.32
C THR A 214 30.65 -31.15 -15.48
N GLY A 215 31.29 -31.60 -16.56
CA GLY A 215 31.75 -32.97 -16.71
C GLY A 215 32.97 -33.26 -15.79
N PRO A 216 33.17 -34.49 -15.37
CA PRO A 216 34.26 -34.86 -14.45
C PRO A 216 35.60 -34.79 -15.16
N THR A 217 36.51 -33.96 -14.65
CA THR A 217 37.91 -33.89 -15.09
C THR A 217 38.69 -35.07 -14.47
N ALA A 218 39.19 -35.91 -15.32
CA ALA A 218 40.14 -37.01 -14.99
C ALA A 218 41.46 -36.45 -14.44
N ALA A 219 41.97 -37.07 -13.41
CA ALA A 219 43.28 -36.78 -12.83
C ALA A 219 44.43 -37.17 -13.79
N PRO A 220 45.51 -36.39 -13.87
CA PRO A 220 46.71 -36.85 -14.55
C PRO A 220 47.64 -37.63 -13.63
N ASP A 221 48.10 -38.79 -14.16
CA ASP A 221 49.14 -39.66 -13.63
C ASP A 221 50.42 -38.89 -13.27
N ARG A 222 51.02 -39.25 -12.14
CA ARG A 222 52.40 -38.92 -11.78
C ARG A 222 53.35 -39.97 -12.36
N PRO A 223 54.42 -39.59 -13.03
CA PRO A 223 55.52 -40.49 -13.21
C PRO A 223 56.51 -40.49 -12.01
N LEU A 224 56.81 -41.66 -11.51
CA LEU A 224 57.95 -41.94 -10.67
C LEU A 224 59.24 -41.92 -11.54
N HIS A 225 60.25 -41.16 -11.11
CA HIS A 225 61.65 -41.47 -11.35
C HIS A 225 62.54 -40.65 -10.41
N ALA A 226 63.24 -41.36 -9.65
CA ALA A 226 64.67 -41.59 -9.37
C ALA A 226 65.36 -40.42 -8.69
#